data_970ffd39c307a6fd40e5d45e26199680
#
_entry.id   970ffd39c307a6fd40e5d45e26199680
#
_cell.length_a   1.000
_cell.length_b   1.000
_cell.length_c   1.000
_cell.angle_alpha   90.00
_cell.angle_beta   90.00
_cell.angle_gamma   90.00
#
_symmetry.space_group_name_H-M   'P 1'
#
loop_
_entity.id
_entity.type
_entity.pdbx_description
1 polymer ?
#
loop_
_entity_poly.entity_id
_entity_poly.type
_entity_poly.pdbx_seq_one_letter_code
_entity_poly.pdbx_strand_id
1 'polypeptide(L)' 'MIKIYVNNYGWILGRDKKGKLYYTKFKDGAKEFVNEYDKEFESYARQAEQEGHHIDKVRI' A
#
# COMPACT_ATOMS: atom_id res chain seq x y z
N MET A 1 12.89 2.72 3.84
CA MET A 1 11.46 2.96 3.60
C MET A 1 10.90 1.92 2.63
N ILE A 2 9.62 1.62 2.75
CA ILE A 2 8.94 0.62 1.92
C ILE A 2 7.69 1.25 1.32
N LYS A 3 7.40 0.90 0.08
CA LYS A 3 6.14 1.24 -0.58
C LYS A 3 5.44 -0.04 -0.97
N ILE A 4 4.12 0.00 -1.08
CA ILE A 4 3.32 -1.18 -1.44
C ILE A 4 2.77 -1.01 -2.84
N TYR A 5 3.06 -1.98 -3.70
CA TYR A 5 2.46 -2.07 -5.03
C TYR A 5 1.39 -3.15 -5.02
N VAL A 6 0.21 -2.80 -5.48
CA VAL A 6 -0.92 -3.75 -5.55
C VAL A 6 -1.13 -4.12 -7.01
N ASN A 7 -1.06 -5.41 -7.30
CA ASN A 7 -1.17 -5.90 -8.66
C ASN A 7 -2.48 -5.46 -9.31
N ASN A 8 -2.40 -4.92 -10.53
CA ASN A 8 -3.53 -4.40 -11.31
C ASN A 8 -4.12 -3.09 -10.81
N TYR A 9 -3.65 -2.54 -9.70
CA TYR A 9 -4.20 -1.29 -9.15
C TYR A 9 -3.16 -0.17 -9.06
N GLY A 10 -1.93 -0.51 -8.72
CA GLY A 10 -0.86 0.46 -8.63
C GLY A 10 -0.31 0.58 -7.22
N TRP A 11 0.32 1.72 -6.93
CA TRP A 11 0.95 1.97 -5.64
C TRP A 11 -0.08 2.49 -4.64
N ILE A 12 -0.05 1.98 -3.42
CA ILE A 12 -0.95 2.49 -2.38
C ILE A 12 -0.57 3.93 -2.05
N LEU A 13 -1.54 4.82 -2.16
CA LEU A 13 -1.36 6.24 -1.85
C LEU A 13 -1.91 6.57 -0.47
N GLY A 14 -3.01 5.96 -0.08
CA GLY A 14 -3.64 6.20 1.19
C GLY A 14 -5.03 5.59 1.26
N ARG A 15 -5.82 6.10 2.20
CA ARG A 15 -7.23 5.71 2.35
C ARG A 15 -8.11 6.93 2.21
N ASP A 16 -9.29 6.74 1.64
CA ASP A 16 -10.27 7.82 1.57
C ASP A 16 -11.05 7.91 2.89
N LYS A 17 -12.04 8.81 2.93
CA LYS A 17 -12.83 9.02 4.14
C LYS A 17 -13.62 7.80 4.57
N LYS A 18 -13.90 6.89 3.65
CA LYS A 18 -14.65 5.66 3.91
C LYS A 18 -13.73 4.50 4.28
N GLY A 19 -12.43 4.74 4.32
CA GLY A 19 -11.46 3.71 4.62
C GLY A 19 -11.07 2.85 3.44
N LYS A 20 -11.47 3.22 2.23
CA LYS A 20 -11.08 2.49 1.03
C LYS A 20 -9.67 2.88 0.61
N LEU A 21 -8.91 1.89 0.17
CA LEU A 21 -7.59 2.14 -0.39
C LEU A 21 -7.72 2.86 -1.72
N TYR A 22 -6.84 3.82 -1.97
CA TYR A 22 -6.71 4.37 -3.30
C TYR A 22 -5.25 4.38 -3.74
N TYR A 23 -5.05 4.47 -5.05
CA TYR A 23 -3.80 4.09 -5.68
C TYR A 23 -3.31 5.19 -6.61
N THR A 24 -2.00 5.16 -6.87
CA THR A 24 -1.39 6.04 -7.86
C THR A 24 -0.55 5.20 -8.81
N LYS A 25 -0.41 5.67 -10.05
CA LYS A 25 0.46 5.03 -11.02
C LYS A 25 1.93 5.38 -10.78
N PHE A 26 2.19 6.42 -9.98
CA PHE A 26 3.53 6.97 -9.82
C PHE A 26 4.14 6.51 -8.51
N LYS A 27 5.27 5.79 -8.61
CA LYS A 27 6.00 5.31 -7.44
C LYS A 27 6.38 6.45 -6.50
N ASP A 28 6.78 7.59 -7.06
CA ASP A 28 7.23 8.74 -6.26
C ASP A 28 6.14 9.30 -5.36
N GLY A 29 4.89 9.19 -5.78
CA GLY A 29 3.76 9.68 -4.99
C GLY A 29 3.22 8.68 -3.98
N ALA A 30 3.73 7.46 -3.98
CA ALA A 30 3.22 6.40 -3.13
C ALA A 30 3.51 6.66 -1.65
N LYS A 31 2.61 6.18 -0.79
CA LYS A 31 2.80 6.29 0.64
C LYS A 31 4.03 5.48 1.07
N GLU A 32 4.85 6.08 1.92
CA GLU A 32 6.05 5.44 2.45
C GLU A 32 5.79 4.91 3.85
N PHE A 33 6.31 3.71 4.11
CA PHE A 33 6.25 3.10 5.43
C PHE A 33 7.68 2.90 5.93
N VAL A 34 7.87 2.96 7.25
CA VAL A 34 9.19 2.84 7.85
C VAL A 34 9.82 1.48 7.53
N ASN A 35 9.07 0.41 7.80
CA ASN A 35 9.49 -0.95 7.49
C ASN A 35 8.27 -1.87 7.53
N GLU A 36 8.50 -3.14 7.26
CA GLU A 36 7.41 -4.15 7.19
C GLU A 36 6.84 -4.52 8.55
N TYR A 37 7.47 -4.08 9.64
CA TYR A 37 6.98 -4.32 11.00
C TYR A 37 6.17 -3.16 11.55
N ASP A 38 6.08 -2.06 10.80
CA ASP A 38 5.29 -0.91 11.16
C ASP A 38 3.81 -1.31 11.16
N LYS A 39 3.09 -0.94 12.22
CA LYS A 39 1.67 -1.27 12.34
C LYS A 39 0.85 -0.66 11.20
N GLU A 40 1.22 0.51 10.74
CA GLU A 40 0.54 1.14 9.62
C GLU A 40 0.75 0.33 8.35
N PHE A 41 1.98 -0.09 8.08
CA PHE A 41 2.25 -0.97 6.94
C PHE A 41 1.40 -2.23 7.00
N GLU A 42 1.39 -2.88 8.16
CA GLU A 42 0.63 -4.12 8.34
C GLU A 42 -0.85 -3.90 8.07
N SER A 43 -1.40 -2.79 8.56
CA SER A 43 -2.81 -2.47 8.35
C SER A 43 -3.16 -2.34 6.87
N TYR A 44 -2.33 -1.60 6.13
CA TYR A 44 -2.57 -1.43 4.69
C TYR A 44 -2.38 -2.73 3.92
N ALA A 45 -1.32 -3.46 4.23
CA ALA A 45 -1.04 -4.72 3.55
C ALA A 45 -2.16 -5.74 3.79
N ARG A 46 -2.59 -5.86 5.04
CA ARG A 46 -3.65 -6.78 5.40
C ARG A 46 -4.96 -6.43 4.69
N GLN A 47 -5.27 -5.15 4.63
CA GLN A 47 -6.49 -4.71 3.96
C GLN A 47 -6.47 -5.09 2.48
N ALA A 48 -5.35 -4.84 1.79
CA ALA A 48 -5.25 -5.19 0.38
C ALA A 48 -5.38 -6.70 0.18
N GLU A 49 -4.77 -7.49 1.03
CA GLU A 49 -4.85 -8.94 0.94
C GLU A 49 -6.25 -9.46 1.23
N GLN A 50 -6.96 -8.85 2.18
CA GLN A 50 -8.33 -9.22 2.49
C GLN A 50 -9.28 -8.90 1.33
N GLU A 51 -8.93 -7.91 0.53
CA GLU A 51 -9.69 -7.58 -0.67
C GLU A 51 -9.34 -8.49 -1.85
N GLY A 52 -8.46 -9.45 -1.63
CA GLY A 52 -8.11 -10.42 -2.65
C GLY A 52 -6.99 -10.00 -3.58
N HIS A 53 -6.25 -8.94 -3.23
CA HIS A 53 -5.20 -8.43 -4.09
C HIS A 53 -3.85 -9.03 -3.74
N HIS A 54 -3.02 -9.21 -4.76
CA HIS A 54 -1.63 -9.60 -4.58
C HIS A 54 -0.80 -8.34 -4.41
N ILE A 55 0.04 -8.31 -3.39
CA ILE A 55 0.86 -7.13 -3.10
C ILE A 55 2.34 -7.43 -3.19
N ASP A 56 3.11 -6.40 -3.51
CA ASP A 56 4.57 -6.44 -3.48
C ASP A 56 5.09 -5.35 -2.56
N LYS A 57 6.07 -5.69 -1.73
CA LYS A 57 6.77 -4.74 -0.88
C LYS A 57 8.00 -4.28 -1.64
N VAL A 58 8.12 -2.99 -1.87
CA VAL A 58 9.23 -2.44 -2.62
C VAL A 58 10.05 -1.51 -1.73
N ARG A 59 11.30 -1.86 -1.51
CA ARG A 59 12.23 -1.03 -0.74
C ARG A 59 12.78 0.08 -1.60
N ILE A 60 12.96 1.22 -0.99
CA ILE A 60 13.57 2.38 -1.63
C ILE A 60 14.80 2.81 -0.88
#